data_86bb6292b4b0f1eb838eced28e7aebb4
#
_entry.id   86bb6292b4b0f1eb838eced28e7aebb4
#
_cell.length_a   1.000
_cell.length_b   1.000
_cell.length_c   1.000
_cell.angle_alpha   90.00
_cell.angle_beta   90.00
_cell.angle_gamma   90.00
#
_symmetry.space_group_name_H-M   'P 1'
#
loop_
_entity.id
_entity.type
_entity.pdbx_description
1 polymer ?
#
loop_
_entity_poly.entity_id
_entity_poly.type
_entity_poly.pdbx_seq_one_letter_code
_entity_poly.pdbx_strand_id
1 'polypeptide(L)'
;MLSFLVTLFLNNRQERLIGVTVRFAKAFYLLASVLFAAWWGLNGGDILQYHVLTLYQSDHFLFAVQFYYDEVTMVFSIVGAILFFLVATFSKYYMHRDEGYKRFFNTILLFATGYNLIIFSGNFETLFIGWEIKGLCSFLLIAFYRKRYLPVKNAFKAVSYYRISDVALMLAMWMMHHLM
;
A
#
# COMPACT_ATOMS: atom_id res chain seq x y z
N MET A 1 4.03 -7.40 1.10
CA MET A 1 5.39 -7.09 0.63
C MET A 1 6.12 -8.31 0.05
N LEU A 2 6.25 -9.44 0.76
CA LEU A 2 6.93 -10.63 0.23
C LEU A 2 6.39 -11.11 -1.13
N SER A 3 5.08 -11.15 -1.32
CA SER A 3 4.46 -11.53 -2.61
C SER A 3 4.81 -10.59 -3.76
N PHE A 4 4.96 -9.30 -3.49
CA PHE A 4 5.46 -8.32 -4.47
C PHE A 4 6.91 -8.65 -4.88
N LEU A 5 7.79 -8.90 -3.91
CA LEU A 5 9.17 -9.27 -4.20
C LEU A 5 9.24 -10.58 -5.01
N VAL A 6 8.47 -11.59 -4.63
CA VAL A 6 8.41 -12.86 -5.38
C VAL A 6 7.96 -12.62 -6.83
N THR A 7 6.90 -11.86 -7.05
CA THR A 7 6.40 -11.58 -8.41
C THR A 7 7.35 -10.71 -9.23
N LEU A 8 8.19 -9.91 -8.59
CA LEU A 8 9.20 -9.10 -9.26
C LEU A 8 10.27 -9.96 -9.95
N PHE A 9 10.67 -11.07 -9.34
CA PHE A 9 11.67 -11.99 -9.90
C PHE A 9 11.10 -13.02 -10.89
N LEU A 10 9.76 -13.21 -10.94
CA LEU A 10 9.14 -14.11 -11.91
C LEU A 10 9.21 -13.55 -13.34
N ASN A 11 9.27 -14.43 -14.34
CA ASN A 11 9.29 -14.00 -15.74
C ASN A 11 7.85 -13.64 -16.21
N ASN A 12 7.74 -12.69 -17.17
CA ASN A 12 6.46 -12.27 -17.76
C ASN A 12 5.64 -13.43 -18.38
N ARG A 13 6.31 -14.50 -18.83
CA ARG A 13 5.66 -15.66 -19.42
C ARG A 13 5.03 -16.63 -18.41
N GLN A 14 5.29 -16.42 -17.12
CA GLN A 14 4.84 -17.32 -16.04
C GLN A 14 3.53 -16.85 -15.38
N GLU A 15 2.51 -16.59 -16.19
CA GLU A 15 1.20 -16.14 -15.68
C GLU A 15 0.60 -17.05 -14.61
N ARG A 16 0.79 -18.37 -14.74
CA ARG A 16 0.30 -19.34 -13.73
C ARG A 16 0.92 -19.12 -12.36
N LEU A 17 2.25 -18.93 -12.30
CA LEU A 17 2.95 -18.70 -11.04
C LEU A 17 2.55 -17.36 -10.42
N ILE A 18 2.50 -16.29 -11.22
CA ILE A 18 2.02 -14.99 -10.76
C ILE A 18 0.58 -15.09 -10.22
N GLY A 19 -0.31 -15.76 -10.97
CA GLY A 19 -1.69 -15.96 -10.53
C GLY A 19 -1.83 -16.80 -9.27
N VAL A 20 -0.96 -17.78 -9.03
CA VAL A 20 -0.90 -18.57 -7.79
C VAL A 20 -0.40 -17.70 -6.63
N THR A 21 0.71 -16.97 -6.82
CA THR A 21 1.26 -16.07 -5.79
C THR A 21 0.24 -15.02 -5.35
N VAL A 22 -0.45 -14.39 -6.31
CA VAL A 22 -1.51 -13.41 -6.01
C VAL A 22 -2.69 -14.05 -5.27
N ARG A 23 -3.06 -15.28 -5.63
CA ARG A 23 -4.13 -16.02 -4.95
C ARG A 23 -3.79 -16.29 -3.49
N PHE A 24 -2.58 -16.74 -3.22
CA PHE A 24 -2.11 -16.93 -1.85
C PHE A 24 -2.00 -15.60 -1.10
N ALA A 25 -1.46 -14.55 -1.75
CA ALA A 25 -1.30 -13.24 -1.14
C ALA A 25 -2.64 -12.64 -0.68
N LYS A 26 -3.67 -12.66 -1.55
CA LYS A 26 -4.99 -12.10 -1.22
C LYS A 26 -5.72 -12.91 -0.15
N ALA A 27 -5.64 -14.26 -0.21
CA ALA A 27 -6.26 -15.13 0.79
C ALA A 27 -5.56 -14.99 2.15
N PHE A 28 -4.22 -14.99 2.16
CA PHE A 28 -3.44 -14.78 3.36
C PHE A 28 -3.70 -13.41 3.99
N TYR A 29 -3.76 -12.34 3.18
CA TYR A 29 -4.03 -10.99 3.69
C TYR A 29 -5.41 -10.90 4.32
N LEU A 30 -6.45 -11.44 3.67
CA LEU A 30 -7.82 -11.46 4.22
C LEU A 30 -7.89 -12.27 5.52
N LEU A 31 -7.33 -13.47 5.53
CA LEU A 31 -7.32 -14.32 6.73
C LEU A 31 -6.52 -13.67 7.86
N ALA A 32 -5.33 -13.13 7.57
CA ALA A 32 -4.49 -12.49 8.57
C ALA A 32 -5.17 -11.26 9.18
N SER A 33 -5.82 -10.40 8.37
CA SER A 33 -6.52 -9.22 8.88
C SER A 33 -7.71 -9.60 9.77
N VAL A 34 -8.50 -10.62 9.39
CA VAL A 34 -9.65 -11.08 10.19
C VAL A 34 -9.19 -11.77 11.47
N LEU A 35 -8.19 -12.67 11.38
CA LEU A 35 -7.66 -13.38 12.56
C LEU A 35 -7.00 -12.44 13.55
N PHE A 36 -6.23 -11.45 13.04
CA PHE A 36 -5.58 -10.46 13.90
C PHE A 36 -6.61 -9.55 14.58
N ALA A 37 -7.64 -9.11 13.86
CA ALA A 37 -8.74 -8.34 14.43
C ALA A 37 -9.51 -9.12 15.52
N ALA A 38 -9.79 -10.41 15.27
CA ALA A 38 -10.45 -11.27 16.25
C ALA A 38 -9.57 -11.47 17.49
N TRP A 39 -8.29 -11.76 17.31
CA TRP A 39 -7.34 -11.92 18.41
C TRP A 39 -7.23 -10.64 19.24
N TRP A 40 -7.11 -9.48 18.59
CA TRP A 40 -7.03 -8.18 19.26
C TRP A 40 -8.30 -7.86 20.07
N GLY A 41 -9.49 -8.08 19.48
CA GLY A 41 -10.75 -7.86 20.16
C GLY A 41 -10.97 -8.79 21.36
N LEU A 42 -10.54 -10.06 21.28
CA LEU A 42 -10.61 -11.01 22.39
C LEU A 42 -9.64 -10.69 23.55
N ASN A 43 -8.53 -10.00 23.27
CA ASN A 43 -7.56 -9.59 24.28
C ASN A 43 -7.80 -8.20 24.89
N GLY A 44 -9.02 -7.67 24.78
CA GLY A 44 -9.42 -6.43 25.44
C GLY A 44 -9.38 -5.18 24.57
N GLY A 45 -8.86 -5.25 23.35
CA GLY A 45 -8.88 -4.13 22.40
C GLY A 45 -7.94 -2.97 22.74
N ASP A 46 -6.91 -3.21 23.52
CA ASP A 46 -5.94 -2.19 23.90
C ASP A 46 -5.16 -1.66 22.70
N ILE A 47 -4.81 -0.38 22.74
CA ILE A 47 -4.02 0.27 21.69
C ILE A 47 -2.64 -0.37 21.61
N LEU A 48 -2.27 -0.89 20.43
CA LEU A 48 -0.95 -1.45 20.19
C LEU A 48 -0.07 -0.43 19.45
N GLN A 49 1.04 -0.07 20.09
CA GLN A 49 2.07 0.78 19.48
C GLN A 49 3.37 -0.02 19.35
N TYR A 50 3.95 -0.04 18.17
CA TYR A 50 5.17 -0.77 17.91
C TYR A 50 6.17 0.07 17.12
N HIS A 51 7.32 0.32 17.75
CA HIS A 51 8.45 1.00 17.14
C HIS A 51 9.34 -0.03 16.42
N VAL A 52 9.44 0.06 15.10
CA VAL A 52 10.16 -0.95 14.30
C VAL A 52 11.60 -0.56 14.07
N LEU A 53 11.85 0.65 13.62
CA LEU A 53 13.18 1.08 13.17
C LEU A 53 13.31 2.60 13.27
N THR A 54 14.42 3.05 13.87
CA THR A 54 14.88 4.43 13.79
C THR A 54 15.78 4.58 12.55
N LEU A 55 15.36 5.36 11.57
CA LEU A 55 16.14 5.62 10.36
C LEU A 55 17.15 6.74 10.57
N TYR A 56 16.77 7.77 11.30
CA TYR A 56 17.63 8.91 11.63
C TYR A 56 17.21 9.51 12.95
N GLN A 57 18.20 9.87 13.78
CA GLN A 57 17.99 10.54 15.05
C GLN A 57 18.97 11.71 15.15
N SER A 58 18.44 12.90 15.45
CA SER A 58 19.18 14.11 15.78
C SER A 58 18.58 14.70 17.07
N ASP A 59 19.24 15.70 17.69
CA ASP A 59 18.80 16.30 18.94
C ASP A 59 17.38 16.88 18.89
N HIS A 60 16.91 17.25 17.69
CA HIS A 60 15.59 17.86 17.48
C HIS A 60 14.70 17.11 16.48
N PHE A 61 15.14 15.98 15.90
CA PHE A 61 14.39 15.27 14.88
C PHE A 61 14.60 13.76 14.94
N LEU A 62 13.49 13.01 15.03
CA LEU A 62 13.49 11.55 15.06
C LEU A 62 12.70 11.03 13.86
N PHE A 63 13.41 10.48 12.87
CA PHE A 63 12.79 9.80 11.75
C PHE A 63 12.71 8.30 12.03
N ALA A 64 11.51 7.82 12.36
CA ALA A 64 11.29 6.44 12.77
C ALA A 64 10.09 5.82 12.06
N VAL A 65 10.14 4.51 11.83
CA VAL A 65 8.98 3.74 11.36
C VAL A 65 8.25 3.19 12.59
N GLN A 66 7.02 3.68 12.78
CA GLN A 66 6.17 3.30 13.89
C GLN A 66 4.84 2.76 13.37
N PHE A 67 4.37 1.68 13.99
CA PHE A 67 3.07 1.12 13.72
C PHE A 67 2.11 1.32 14.89
N TYR A 68 0.88 1.59 14.54
CA TYR A 68 -0.22 1.85 15.45
C TYR A 68 -1.41 0.99 15.07
N TYR A 69 -2.09 0.39 16.06
CA TYR A 69 -3.27 -0.40 15.83
C TYR A 69 -4.34 -0.08 16.86
N ASP A 70 -5.49 0.35 16.39
CA ASP A 70 -6.68 0.69 17.15
C ASP A 70 -7.95 0.18 16.44
N GLU A 71 -9.11 0.53 16.95
CA GLU A 71 -10.40 0.17 16.36
C GLU A 71 -10.55 0.66 14.91
N VAL A 72 -10.09 1.87 14.63
CA VAL A 72 -10.16 2.48 13.29
C VAL A 72 -9.28 1.70 12.32
N THR A 73 -8.05 1.42 12.71
CA THR A 73 -7.09 0.63 11.93
C THR A 73 -7.63 -0.77 11.66
N MET A 74 -8.27 -1.41 12.66
CA MET A 74 -8.91 -2.71 12.51
C MET A 74 -9.96 -2.69 11.40
N VAL A 75 -10.90 -1.75 11.44
CA VAL A 75 -11.98 -1.65 10.44
C VAL A 75 -11.40 -1.42 9.06
N PHE A 76 -10.48 -0.44 8.91
CA PHE A 76 -9.87 -0.14 7.61
C PHE A 76 -9.02 -1.29 7.07
N SER A 77 -8.34 -2.05 7.92
CA SER A 77 -7.56 -3.21 7.48
C SER A 77 -8.45 -4.32 6.91
N ILE A 78 -9.60 -4.61 7.54
CA ILE A 78 -10.57 -5.60 7.04
C ILE A 78 -11.20 -5.13 5.73
N VAL A 79 -11.67 -3.88 5.66
CA VAL A 79 -12.25 -3.31 4.44
C VAL A 79 -11.24 -3.34 3.29
N GLY A 80 -10.00 -2.93 3.55
CA GLY A 80 -8.92 -2.98 2.56
C GLY A 80 -8.61 -4.39 2.08
N ALA A 81 -8.62 -5.39 2.98
CA ALA A 81 -8.40 -6.79 2.63
C ALA A 81 -9.52 -7.34 1.75
N ILE A 82 -10.78 -7.01 2.05
CA ILE A 82 -11.95 -7.40 1.23
C ILE A 82 -11.84 -6.77 -0.16
N LEU A 83 -11.60 -5.47 -0.25
CA LEU A 83 -11.46 -4.77 -1.53
C LEU A 83 -10.32 -5.33 -2.37
N PHE A 84 -9.15 -5.55 -1.75
CA PHE A 84 -8.01 -6.16 -2.42
C PHE A 84 -8.34 -7.57 -2.93
N PHE A 85 -9.03 -8.38 -2.12
CA PHE A 85 -9.45 -9.72 -2.51
C PHE A 85 -10.38 -9.69 -3.73
N LEU A 86 -11.39 -8.80 -3.75
CA LEU A 86 -12.34 -8.64 -4.85
C LEU A 86 -11.64 -8.17 -6.12
N VAL A 87 -10.85 -7.09 -6.04
CA VAL A 87 -10.12 -6.52 -7.17
C VAL A 87 -9.15 -7.54 -7.76
N ALA A 88 -8.33 -8.20 -6.94
CA ALA A 88 -7.38 -9.19 -7.42
C ALA A 88 -8.05 -10.43 -8.02
N THR A 89 -9.27 -10.79 -7.55
CA THR A 89 -10.04 -11.88 -8.13
C THR A 89 -10.57 -11.50 -9.50
N PHE A 90 -11.22 -10.35 -9.61
CA PHE A 90 -11.76 -9.85 -10.89
C PHE A 90 -10.65 -9.63 -11.92
N SER A 91 -9.56 -8.98 -11.52
CA SER A 91 -8.45 -8.64 -12.40
C SER A 91 -7.77 -9.87 -13.01
N LYS A 92 -7.77 -11.00 -12.31
CA LYS A 92 -7.22 -12.25 -12.85
C LYS A 92 -7.94 -12.68 -14.14
N TYR A 93 -9.25 -12.53 -14.22
CA TYR A 93 -10.03 -12.88 -15.41
C TYR A 93 -9.93 -11.79 -16.47
N TYR A 94 -9.98 -10.52 -16.05
CA TYR A 94 -9.95 -9.37 -16.94
C TYR A 94 -8.60 -9.20 -17.65
N MET A 95 -7.49 -9.44 -16.94
CA MET A 95 -6.12 -9.26 -17.46
C MET A 95 -5.52 -10.53 -18.08
N HIS A 96 -6.30 -11.62 -18.19
CA HIS A 96 -5.80 -12.87 -18.75
C HIS A 96 -5.29 -12.68 -20.17
N ARG A 97 -4.06 -13.15 -20.46
CA ARG A 97 -3.35 -13.02 -21.76
C ARG A 97 -2.97 -11.58 -22.15
N ASP A 98 -3.07 -10.58 -21.24
CA ASP A 98 -2.56 -9.25 -21.52
C ASP A 98 -1.03 -9.21 -21.35
N GLU A 99 -0.33 -8.52 -22.28
CA GLU A 99 1.14 -8.34 -22.22
C GLU A 99 1.60 -7.66 -20.92
N GLY A 100 0.70 -6.91 -20.27
CA GLY A 100 0.92 -6.20 -19.00
C GLY A 100 0.59 -6.99 -17.73
N TYR A 101 0.19 -8.27 -17.81
CA TYR A 101 -0.29 -9.06 -16.68
C TYR A 101 0.60 -8.98 -15.44
N LYS A 102 1.89 -9.26 -15.57
CA LYS A 102 2.86 -9.17 -14.46
C LYS A 102 2.92 -7.75 -13.89
N ARG A 103 3.05 -6.74 -14.77
CA ARG A 103 3.16 -5.34 -14.35
C ARG A 103 1.93 -4.89 -13.56
N PHE A 104 0.74 -5.29 -13.99
CA PHE A 104 -0.51 -4.99 -13.31
C PHE A 104 -0.54 -5.56 -11.89
N PHE A 105 -0.25 -6.86 -11.74
CA PHE A 105 -0.28 -7.51 -10.44
C PHE A 105 0.83 -7.03 -9.51
N ASN A 106 2.02 -6.73 -10.03
CA ASN A 106 3.08 -6.11 -9.23
C ASN A 106 2.63 -4.75 -8.69
N THR A 107 2.03 -3.92 -9.53
CA THR A 107 1.57 -2.59 -9.11
C THR A 107 0.44 -2.68 -8.08
N ILE A 108 -0.52 -3.61 -8.23
CA ILE A 108 -1.59 -3.83 -7.25
C ILE A 108 -1.04 -4.36 -5.91
N LEU A 109 -0.08 -5.28 -5.93
CA LEU A 109 0.55 -5.78 -4.71
C LEU A 109 1.33 -4.68 -3.98
N LEU A 110 2.03 -3.82 -4.71
CA LEU A 110 2.73 -2.66 -4.15
C LEU A 110 1.73 -1.63 -3.62
N PHE A 111 0.63 -1.38 -4.33
CA PHE A 111 -0.46 -0.51 -3.88
C PHE A 111 -1.06 -1.00 -2.55
N ALA A 112 -1.33 -2.30 -2.42
CA ALA A 112 -1.80 -2.88 -1.17
C ALA A 112 -0.78 -2.73 -0.03
N THR A 113 0.52 -2.80 -0.32
CA THR A 113 1.57 -2.54 0.66
C THR A 113 1.56 -1.09 1.12
N GLY A 114 1.47 -0.12 0.19
CA GLY A 114 1.36 1.31 0.53
C GLY A 114 0.10 1.63 1.32
N TYR A 115 -1.03 1.00 0.98
CA TYR A 115 -2.29 1.13 1.72
C TYR A 115 -2.14 0.67 3.18
N ASN A 116 -1.51 -0.50 3.40
CA ASN A 116 -1.27 -0.98 4.76
C ASN A 116 -0.31 -0.06 5.53
N LEU A 117 0.74 0.46 4.91
CA LEU A 117 1.64 1.41 5.57
C LEU A 117 0.92 2.67 6.04
N ILE A 118 -0.06 3.18 5.27
CA ILE A 118 -0.88 4.33 5.68
C ILE A 118 -1.75 3.98 6.89
N ILE A 119 -2.48 2.85 6.82
CA ILE A 119 -3.45 2.48 7.86
C ILE A 119 -2.76 2.16 9.19
N PHE A 120 -1.64 1.45 9.13
CA PHE A 120 -0.88 1.08 10.32
C PHE A 120 0.11 2.15 10.78
N SER A 121 0.15 3.33 10.14
CA SER A 121 1.10 4.37 10.50
C SER A 121 0.87 4.89 11.92
N GLY A 122 1.91 4.89 12.75
CA GLY A 122 1.91 5.48 14.08
C GLY A 122 2.48 6.90 14.13
N ASN A 123 3.08 7.35 13.03
CA ASN A 123 3.65 8.68 12.89
C ASN A 123 3.52 9.20 11.44
N PHE A 124 3.73 10.50 11.26
CA PHE A 124 3.61 11.15 9.94
C PHE A 124 4.64 10.64 8.93
N GLU A 125 5.82 10.24 9.36
CA GLU A 125 6.88 9.72 8.51
C GLU A 125 6.48 8.40 7.86
N THR A 126 5.94 7.47 8.65
CA THR A 126 5.44 6.19 8.15
C THR A 126 4.25 6.39 7.23
N LEU A 127 3.35 7.31 7.58
CA LEU A 127 2.21 7.69 6.75
C LEU A 127 2.68 8.24 5.41
N PHE A 128 3.65 9.15 5.39
CA PHE A 128 4.20 9.75 4.17
C PHE A 128 4.82 8.70 3.24
N ILE A 129 5.59 7.74 3.78
CA ILE A 129 6.15 6.64 2.98
C ILE A 129 5.03 5.85 2.29
N GLY A 130 4.00 5.47 3.03
CA GLY A 130 2.84 4.75 2.46
C GLY A 130 2.08 5.57 1.43
N TRP A 131 1.94 6.87 1.66
CA TRP A 131 1.29 7.83 0.78
C TRP A 131 2.01 7.94 -0.57
N GLU A 132 3.32 8.11 -0.57
CA GLU A 132 4.16 8.17 -1.79
C GLU A 132 4.07 6.88 -2.60
N ILE A 133 4.17 5.71 -1.94
CA ILE A 133 4.05 4.41 -2.62
C ILE A 133 2.68 4.28 -3.29
N LYS A 134 1.60 4.64 -2.58
CA LYS A 134 0.23 4.57 -3.11
C LYS A 134 0.03 5.55 -4.28
N GLY A 135 0.55 6.78 -4.17
CA GLY A 135 0.51 7.78 -5.24
C GLY A 135 1.20 7.31 -6.52
N LEU A 136 2.42 6.74 -6.38
CA LEU A 136 3.16 6.16 -7.50
C LEU A 136 2.40 5.00 -8.15
N CYS A 137 1.85 4.09 -7.36
CA CYS A 137 1.07 2.97 -7.87
C CYS A 137 -0.20 3.43 -8.61
N SER A 138 -0.88 4.45 -8.09
CA SER A 138 -2.06 5.04 -8.74
C SER A 138 -1.70 5.60 -10.11
N PHE A 139 -0.61 6.35 -10.21
CA PHE A 139 -0.10 6.83 -11.49
C PHE A 139 0.15 5.69 -12.49
N LEU A 140 0.86 4.64 -12.05
CA LEU A 140 1.20 3.49 -12.89
C LEU A 140 -0.05 2.71 -13.36
N LEU A 141 -1.10 2.66 -12.53
CA LEU A 141 -2.38 2.01 -12.88
C LEU A 141 -3.20 2.87 -13.85
N ILE A 142 -3.24 4.20 -13.68
CA ILE A 142 -3.92 5.10 -14.62
C ILE A 142 -3.21 5.08 -15.98
N ALA A 143 -1.87 5.11 -15.99
CA ALA A 143 -1.04 5.03 -17.19
C ALA A 143 -0.83 3.60 -17.71
N PHE A 144 -1.64 2.62 -17.27
CA PHE A 144 -1.42 1.21 -17.59
C PHE A 144 -1.28 0.95 -19.09
N TYR A 145 -2.22 1.50 -19.89
CA TYR A 145 -2.21 1.40 -21.35
C TYR A 145 -1.33 2.51 -21.97
N ARG A 146 -0.01 2.34 -21.90
CA ARG A 146 1.00 3.31 -22.33
C ARG A 146 0.91 3.73 -23.81
N LYS A 147 0.33 2.89 -24.66
CA LYS A 147 0.12 3.17 -26.09
C LYS A 147 -1.02 4.18 -26.35
N ARG A 148 -1.86 4.45 -25.35
CA ARG A 148 -3.01 5.36 -25.48
C ARG A 148 -2.67 6.74 -24.91
N TYR A 149 -2.84 7.78 -25.70
CA TYR A 149 -2.53 9.15 -25.30
C TYR A 149 -3.33 9.67 -24.09
N LEU A 150 -4.66 9.43 -24.09
CA LEU A 150 -5.55 9.97 -23.05
C LEU A 150 -5.25 9.43 -21.63
N PRO A 151 -5.11 8.10 -21.41
CA PRO A 151 -4.73 7.60 -20.09
C PRO A 151 -3.41 8.16 -19.59
N VAL A 152 -2.39 8.22 -20.47
CA VAL A 152 -1.08 8.77 -20.09
C VAL A 152 -1.16 10.24 -19.73
N LYS A 153 -1.84 11.07 -20.54
CA LYS A 153 -2.07 12.49 -20.24
C LYS A 153 -2.78 12.70 -18.90
N ASN A 154 -3.83 11.91 -18.63
CA ASN A 154 -4.58 12.01 -17.38
C ASN A 154 -3.78 11.52 -16.17
N ALA A 155 -2.92 10.52 -16.34
CA ALA A 155 -2.00 10.07 -15.31
C ALA A 155 -1.01 11.18 -14.91
N PHE A 156 -0.43 11.90 -15.88
CA PHE A 156 0.43 13.05 -15.61
C PHE A 156 -0.30 14.18 -14.90
N LYS A 157 -1.55 14.47 -15.26
CA LYS A 157 -2.37 15.45 -14.51
C LYS A 157 -2.55 15.00 -13.06
N ALA A 158 -2.91 13.73 -12.83
CA ALA A 158 -3.10 13.19 -11.48
C ALA A 158 -1.82 13.33 -10.63
N VAL A 159 -0.65 12.96 -11.18
CA VAL A 159 0.64 13.11 -10.49
C VAL A 159 0.94 14.56 -10.15
N SER A 160 0.64 15.52 -11.04
CA SER A 160 0.86 16.93 -10.76
C SER A 160 0.06 17.40 -9.54
N TYR A 161 -1.19 16.97 -9.41
CA TYR A 161 -2.00 17.29 -8.22
C TYR A 161 -1.49 16.56 -6.97
N TYR A 162 -1.07 15.29 -7.09
CA TYR A 162 -0.48 14.57 -5.96
C TYR A 162 0.77 15.27 -5.43
N ARG A 163 1.66 15.77 -6.31
CA ARG A 163 2.87 16.50 -5.90
C ARG A 163 2.56 17.79 -5.13
N ILE A 164 1.49 18.49 -5.45
CA ILE A 164 1.05 19.66 -4.67
C ILE A 164 0.61 19.23 -3.26
N SER A 165 -0.15 18.12 -3.17
CA SER A 165 -0.57 17.53 -1.89
C SER A 165 0.60 17.04 -1.06
N ASP A 166 1.62 16.45 -1.69
CA ASP A 166 2.83 15.94 -1.03
C ASP A 166 3.62 17.07 -0.38
N VAL A 167 3.76 18.22 -1.08
CA VAL A 167 4.40 19.42 -0.50
C VAL A 167 3.63 19.94 0.71
N ALA A 168 2.29 19.98 0.63
CA ALA A 168 1.46 20.39 1.75
C ALA A 168 1.59 19.45 2.95
N LEU A 169 1.65 18.13 2.72
CA LEU A 169 1.85 17.14 3.77
C LEU A 169 3.24 17.25 4.43
N MET A 170 4.30 17.49 3.63
CA MET A 170 5.65 17.71 4.16
C MET A 170 5.73 18.99 5.00
N LEU A 171 5.05 20.06 4.57
CA LEU A 171 4.98 21.30 5.37
C LEU A 171 4.23 21.07 6.68
N ALA A 172 3.13 20.32 6.66
CA ALA A 172 2.39 19.97 7.87
C ALA A 172 3.27 19.13 8.83
N MET A 173 4.02 18.15 8.33
CA MET A 173 5.00 17.38 9.11
C MET A 173 6.04 18.31 9.77
N TRP A 174 6.64 19.19 8.99
CA TRP A 174 7.65 20.12 9.49
C TRP A 174 7.08 21.05 10.57
N MET A 175 5.88 21.58 10.36
CA MET A 175 5.19 22.42 11.35
C MET A 175 4.91 21.67 12.66
N MET A 176 4.45 20.42 12.58
CA MET A 176 4.18 19.59 13.77
C MET A 176 5.46 19.37 14.58
N HIS A 177 6.58 19.04 13.93
CA HIS A 177 7.88 18.87 14.61
C HIS A 177 8.44 20.17 15.20
N HIS A 178 8.04 21.33 14.69
CA HIS A 178 8.54 22.61 15.19
C HIS A 178 7.68 23.20 16.30
N LEU A 179 6.42 22.78 16.40
CA LEU A 179 5.45 23.27 17.38
C LEU A 179 5.35 22.37 18.63
N MET A 180 5.85 21.13 18.57
CA MET A 180 5.92 20.16 19.68
C MET A 180 7.33 20.10 20.27
#